data_0d68e9d2aea54cd966fdd4527e03187b
#
_entry.id   0d68e9d2aea54cd966fdd4527e03187b
#
_cell.length_a   1.000
_cell.length_b   1.000
_cell.length_c   1.000
_cell.angle_alpha   90.00
_cell.angle_beta   90.00
_cell.angle_gamma   90.00
#
_symmetry.space_group_name_H-M   'P 1'
#
loop_
_entity.id
_entity.type
_entity.pdbx_description
1 polymer ?
#
loop_
_entity_poly.entity_id
_entity_poly.type
_entity_poly.pdbx_seq_one_letter_code
_entity_poly.pdbx_strand_id
1 'polypeptide(L)'
;ITWLLAEGFSSSPCWSLQRVVHVISSSRAGSEASGPQLLPVRALNEVFIGESLSSRASYYEISVDDGPWEKQKSSGLNLCTGTGSKAWSFNINRVATQAVEDVLNIAKRQGNLSLPLNRELVEKVTNEYNESLLYSPEEPKILFSIREPIANRVFSSSRQRCFSSKVCVRSRCWDACMVVDGGTSFEFNDGAIASMMINKEDELRTVLLEQ
;
A
#
# COMPACT_ATOMS: atom_id res chain seq x y z
N ILE A 1 15.82 21.18 7.12
CA ILE A 1 16.26 20.06 7.98
C ILE A 1 17.67 20.30 8.56
N THR A 2 18.31 21.40 8.24
CA THR A 2 19.71 21.72 8.62
C THR A 2 19.84 22.39 10.01
N TRP A 3 18.76 22.60 10.76
CA TRP A 3 18.76 23.42 11.98
C TRP A 3 18.69 22.68 13.31
N LEU A 4 18.74 21.35 13.31
CA LEU A 4 18.66 20.56 14.55
C LEU A 4 19.99 19.91 15.00
N LEU A 5 21.11 20.28 14.39
CA LEU A 5 22.43 19.74 14.72
C LEU A 5 23.32 20.71 15.53
N ALA A 6 22.75 21.67 16.22
CA ALA A 6 23.52 22.55 17.08
C ALA A 6 23.49 22.07 18.54
N GLU A 7 24.66 21.63 18.99
CA GLU A 7 25.13 21.57 20.38
C GLU A 7 24.56 20.48 21.31
N GLY A 8 25.33 19.45 21.54
CA GLY A 8 25.30 18.70 22.80
C GLY A 8 25.15 17.19 22.76
N PHE A 9 25.19 16.52 21.61
CA PHE A 9 25.15 15.05 21.58
C PHE A 9 26.57 14.45 21.49
N SER A 10 27.03 13.81 22.57
CA SER A 10 28.34 13.13 22.64
C SER A 10 28.31 11.69 22.07
N SER A 11 27.18 11.21 21.58
CA SER A 11 27.02 9.92 20.89
C SER A 11 26.86 10.14 19.39
N SER A 12 27.51 9.30 18.57
CA SER A 12 27.30 9.31 17.13
C SER A 12 25.82 9.12 16.82
N PRO A 13 25.19 9.98 16.01
CA PRO A 13 23.77 9.87 15.72
C PRO A 13 23.49 8.51 15.06
N CYS A 14 22.55 7.76 15.62
CA CYS A 14 22.05 6.54 15.00
C CYS A 14 21.13 6.94 13.83
N TRP A 15 21.49 6.53 12.61
CA TRP A 15 20.72 6.81 11.41
C TRP A 15 19.81 5.64 11.08
N SER A 16 18.55 5.91 10.82
CA SER A 16 17.60 4.96 10.22
C SER A 16 17.35 5.35 8.78
N LEU A 17 17.30 4.35 7.91
CA LEU A 17 16.94 4.52 6.52
C LEU A 17 15.43 4.27 6.37
N GLN A 18 14.77 5.15 5.62
CA GLN A 18 13.37 4.97 5.26
C GLN A 18 13.27 4.90 3.75
N ARG A 19 12.64 3.85 3.26
CA ARG A 19 12.37 3.66 1.84
C ARG A 19 11.19 4.53 1.42
N VAL A 20 11.27 5.09 0.24
CA VAL A 20 10.23 5.92 -0.36
C VAL A 20 9.84 5.37 -1.73
N VAL A 21 8.57 5.51 -2.11
CA VAL A 21 8.09 5.08 -3.42
C VAL A 21 8.38 6.16 -4.44
N HIS A 22 9.06 5.74 -5.49
CA HIS A 22 9.33 6.51 -6.70
C HIS A 22 8.21 6.27 -7.71
N VAL A 23 7.67 7.32 -8.30
CA VAL A 23 6.56 7.22 -9.23
C VAL A 23 6.92 7.82 -10.57
N ILE A 24 6.84 7.01 -11.62
CA ILE A 24 6.92 7.43 -13.01
C ILE A 24 5.52 7.34 -13.59
N SER A 25 4.99 8.43 -14.09
CA SER A 25 3.65 8.48 -14.68
C SER A 25 3.71 8.95 -16.14
N SER A 26 2.82 8.42 -16.95
CA SER A 26 2.49 8.94 -18.27
C SER A 26 0.98 9.10 -18.37
N SER A 27 0.53 10.22 -18.90
CA SER A 27 -0.89 10.50 -19.11
C SER A 27 -1.19 10.70 -20.57
N ARG A 28 -2.46 10.47 -20.94
CA ARG A 28 -2.98 10.78 -22.27
C ARG A 28 -3.90 11.99 -22.09
N ALA A 29 -3.38 13.17 -22.43
CA ALA A 29 -4.18 14.38 -22.48
C ALA A 29 -4.53 14.67 -23.95
N GLY A 30 -5.79 14.50 -24.32
CA GLY A 30 -6.24 14.73 -25.70
C GLY A 30 -5.69 13.71 -26.70
N SER A 31 -5.25 14.18 -27.88
CA SER A 31 -4.68 13.35 -28.94
C SER A 31 -3.20 13.03 -28.76
N GLU A 32 -2.51 13.67 -27.83
CA GLU A 32 -1.07 13.49 -27.61
C GLU A 32 -0.82 12.72 -26.30
N ALA A 33 -0.09 11.62 -26.41
CA ALA A 33 0.42 10.89 -25.24
C ALA A 33 1.67 11.60 -24.71
N SER A 34 1.67 12.02 -23.44
CA SER A 34 2.89 12.45 -22.79
C SER A 34 3.81 11.25 -22.57
N GLY A 35 5.10 11.41 -22.84
CA GLY A 35 6.08 10.38 -22.49
C GLY A 35 6.15 10.14 -20.98
N PRO A 36 6.85 9.08 -20.54
CA PRO A 36 7.05 8.80 -19.12
C PRO A 36 7.73 9.98 -18.43
N GLN A 37 7.13 10.48 -17.37
CA GLN A 37 7.66 11.58 -16.56
C GLN A 37 7.79 11.12 -15.12
N LEU A 38 8.92 11.43 -14.53
CA LEU A 38 9.13 11.27 -13.09
C LEU A 38 8.32 12.32 -12.34
N LEU A 39 7.48 11.89 -11.41
CA LEU A 39 6.75 12.84 -10.56
C LEU A 39 7.72 13.57 -9.61
N PRO A 40 7.48 14.86 -9.36
CA PRO A 40 8.35 15.68 -8.52
C PRO A 40 8.24 15.36 -7.03
N VAL A 41 7.47 14.34 -6.66
CA VAL A 41 7.20 13.90 -5.29
C VAL A 41 7.59 12.43 -5.10
N ARG A 42 7.88 12.07 -3.84
CA ARG A 42 8.11 10.71 -3.39
C ARG A 42 7.11 10.40 -2.29
N ALA A 43 6.57 9.19 -2.26
CA ALA A 43 5.72 8.75 -1.17
C ALA A 43 6.56 8.18 -0.03
N LEU A 44 6.44 8.76 1.14
CA LEU A 44 7.02 8.23 2.37
C LEU A 44 6.13 7.13 2.97
N ASN A 45 4.82 7.33 2.94
CA ASN A 45 3.85 6.39 3.47
C ASN A 45 3.19 5.57 2.37
N GLU A 46 2.39 6.19 1.52
CA GLU A 46 1.60 5.46 0.52
C GLU A 46 1.29 6.26 -0.73
N VAL A 47 1.00 5.51 -1.80
CA VAL A 47 0.32 5.99 -3.00
C VAL A 47 -1.05 5.33 -3.05
N PHE A 48 -2.11 6.12 -3.18
CA PHE A 48 -3.47 5.63 -3.37
C PHE A 48 -3.97 5.98 -4.77
N ILE A 49 -4.60 5.03 -5.44
CA ILE A 49 -5.21 5.21 -6.76
C ILE A 49 -6.68 4.81 -6.67
N GLY A 50 -7.58 5.71 -7.06
CA GLY A 50 -9.00 5.43 -7.07
C GLY A 50 -9.83 6.54 -7.68
N GLU A 51 -11.12 6.26 -7.91
CA GLU A 51 -12.09 7.27 -8.35
C GLU A 51 -12.21 8.41 -7.33
N SER A 52 -12.34 9.63 -7.82
CA SER A 52 -12.46 10.84 -6.99
C SER A 52 -13.74 10.80 -6.13
N LEU A 53 -14.81 10.20 -6.66
CA LEU A 53 -16.02 9.94 -5.90
C LEU A 53 -15.97 8.57 -5.24
N SER A 54 -15.94 8.53 -3.93
CA SER A 54 -15.81 7.31 -3.12
C SER A 54 -16.90 6.26 -3.34
N SER A 55 -18.05 6.66 -3.90
CA SER A 55 -19.16 5.76 -4.24
C SER A 55 -18.99 5.07 -5.61
N ARG A 56 -17.99 5.44 -6.38
CA ARG A 56 -17.68 4.80 -7.66
C ARG A 56 -16.65 3.71 -7.48
N ALA A 57 -16.83 2.60 -8.19
CA ALA A 57 -15.83 1.58 -8.30
C ALA A 57 -14.70 2.02 -9.24
N SER A 58 -13.47 1.81 -8.83
CA SER A 58 -12.28 2.06 -9.63
C SER A 58 -12.00 0.87 -10.54
N TYR A 59 -11.74 1.15 -11.81
CA TYR A 59 -11.37 0.17 -12.83
C TYR A 59 -9.93 0.42 -13.26
N TYR A 60 -9.10 -0.59 -13.18
CA TYR A 60 -7.69 -0.49 -13.57
C TYR A 60 -7.12 -1.85 -13.93
N GLU A 61 -5.96 -1.83 -14.54
CA GLU A 61 -5.13 -3.01 -14.76
C GLU A 61 -3.87 -2.87 -13.91
N ILE A 62 -3.44 -3.95 -13.27
CA ILE A 62 -2.23 -4.00 -12.45
C ILE A 62 -1.25 -5.02 -13.03
N SER A 63 0.02 -4.69 -13.04
CA SER A 63 1.13 -5.60 -13.31
C SER A 63 2.11 -5.53 -12.15
N VAL A 64 2.43 -6.66 -11.57
CA VAL A 64 3.29 -6.79 -10.40
C VAL A 64 4.59 -7.46 -10.80
N ASP A 65 5.73 -6.82 -10.49
CA ASP A 65 7.08 -7.30 -10.79
C ASP A 65 7.24 -7.75 -12.25
N ASP A 66 6.77 -6.89 -13.18
CA ASP A 66 6.76 -7.10 -14.63
C ASP A 66 5.98 -8.36 -15.10
N GLY A 67 5.09 -8.86 -14.26
CA GLY A 67 4.15 -9.93 -14.59
C GLY A 67 3.03 -9.49 -15.54
N PRO A 68 2.09 -10.38 -15.85
CA PRO A 68 0.98 -10.09 -16.75
C PRO A 68 0.07 -9.00 -16.17
N TRP A 69 -0.60 -8.27 -17.08
CA TRP A 69 -1.62 -7.31 -16.70
C TRP A 69 -2.91 -8.02 -16.26
N GLU A 70 -3.35 -7.74 -15.05
CA GLU A 70 -4.59 -8.26 -14.48
C GLU A 70 -5.61 -7.13 -14.32
N LYS A 71 -6.86 -7.37 -14.78
CA LYS A 71 -7.96 -6.43 -14.64
C LYS A 71 -8.52 -6.45 -13.24
N GLN A 72 -8.69 -5.28 -12.65
CA GLN A 72 -9.22 -5.11 -11.30
C GLN A 72 -10.43 -4.17 -11.29
N LYS A 73 -11.35 -4.46 -10.38
CA LYS A 73 -12.46 -3.60 -10.00
C LYS A 73 -12.54 -3.56 -8.48
N SER A 74 -12.45 -2.39 -7.89
CA SER A 74 -12.35 -2.25 -6.43
C SER A 74 -12.72 -0.83 -5.98
N SER A 75 -12.66 -0.57 -4.68
CA SER A 75 -12.77 0.80 -4.14
C SER A 75 -11.44 1.57 -4.18
N GLY A 76 -10.43 1.03 -4.87
CA GLY A 76 -9.12 1.64 -5.05
C GLY A 76 -7.95 0.71 -4.71
N LEU A 77 -6.77 1.19 -5.02
CA LEU A 77 -5.50 0.49 -4.81
C LEU A 77 -4.62 1.32 -3.87
N ASN A 78 -4.16 0.71 -2.79
CA ASN A 78 -3.18 1.29 -1.87
C ASN A 78 -1.83 0.60 -2.04
N LEU A 79 -0.76 1.38 -2.13
CA LEU A 79 0.62 0.91 -2.19
C LEU A 79 1.41 1.61 -1.10
N CYS A 80 1.93 0.88 -0.13
CA CYS A 80 2.65 1.50 0.98
C CYS A 80 4.10 1.01 1.13
N THR A 81 4.90 1.84 1.80
CA THR A 81 6.24 1.53 2.30
C THR A 81 6.16 0.89 3.67
N GLY A 82 7.30 0.45 4.23
CA GLY A 82 7.37 0.01 5.62
C GLY A 82 6.96 1.11 6.61
N THR A 83 7.29 2.36 6.33
CA THR A 83 6.81 3.51 7.12
C THR A 83 5.29 3.61 7.07
N GLY A 84 4.71 3.57 5.87
CA GLY A 84 3.27 3.63 5.65
C GLY A 84 2.49 2.41 6.16
N SER A 85 3.18 1.28 6.40
CA SER A 85 2.54 0.07 6.93
C SER A 85 1.89 0.28 8.31
N LYS A 86 2.31 1.32 9.04
CA LYS A 86 1.78 1.71 10.36
C LYS A 86 0.70 2.80 10.28
N ALA A 87 0.41 3.31 9.08
CA ALA A 87 -0.51 4.41 8.83
C ALA A 87 -1.88 3.93 8.30
N TRP A 88 -2.37 4.54 7.24
CA TRP A 88 -3.66 4.18 6.65
C TRP A 88 -3.72 2.76 6.10
N SER A 89 -2.62 2.27 5.50
CA SER A 89 -2.51 0.90 5.00
C SER A 89 -2.81 -0.15 6.08
N PHE A 90 -2.34 0.07 7.32
CA PHE A 90 -2.68 -0.79 8.46
C PHE A 90 -4.19 -0.86 8.69
N ASN A 91 -4.86 0.30 8.71
CA ASN A 91 -6.29 0.38 8.96
C ASN A 91 -7.16 -0.21 7.85
N ILE A 92 -6.67 -0.20 6.60
CA ILE A 92 -7.33 -0.86 5.47
C ILE A 92 -7.29 -2.39 5.62
N ASN A 93 -6.20 -2.92 6.16
CA ASN A 93 -5.89 -4.35 6.09
C ASN A 93 -6.11 -5.10 7.41
N ARG A 94 -6.18 -4.41 8.54
CA ARG A 94 -6.37 -5.04 9.85
C ARG A 94 -7.71 -5.75 9.95
N VAL A 95 -7.73 -6.84 10.71
CA VAL A 95 -8.96 -7.54 11.04
C VAL A 95 -9.46 -7.12 12.44
N ALA A 96 -10.78 -7.10 12.59
CA ALA A 96 -11.43 -6.88 13.87
C ALA A 96 -11.48 -8.20 14.67
N THR A 97 -11.37 -8.10 16.00
CA THR A 97 -11.43 -9.25 16.92
C THR A 97 -12.70 -10.10 16.70
N GLN A 98 -13.85 -9.45 16.47
CA GLN A 98 -15.10 -10.15 16.18
C GLN A 98 -15.02 -11.01 14.92
N ALA A 99 -14.43 -10.52 13.84
CA ALA A 99 -14.29 -11.28 12.60
C ALA A 99 -13.40 -12.53 12.80
N VAL A 100 -12.33 -12.38 13.59
CA VAL A 100 -11.45 -13.52 13.94
C VAL A 100 -12.21 -14.54 14.79
N GLU A 101 -13.00 -14.10 15.77
CA GLU A 101 -13.83 -14.97 16.58
C GLU A 101 -14.83 -15.77 15.74
N ASP A 102 -15.53 -15.10 14.83
CA ASP A 102 -16.47 -15.75 13.90
C ASP A 102 -15.79 -16.80 13.02
N VAL A 103 -14.63 -16.47 12.44
CA VAL A 103 -13.85 -17.39 11.60
C VAL A 103 -13.38 -18.60 12.41
N LEU A 104 -12.86 -18.40 13.62
CA LEU A 104 -12.41 -19.47 14.51
C LEU A 104 -13.57 -20.38 14.96
N ASN A 105 -14.74 -19.81 15.24
CA ASN A 105 -15.96 -20.55 15.57
C ASN A 105 -16.40 -21.44 14.39
N ILE A 106 -16.37 -20.90 13.17
CA ILE A 106 -16.69 -21.67 11.96
C ILE A 106 -15.66 -22.78 11.74
N ALA A 107 -14.37 -22.49 11.85
CA ALA A 107 -13.30 -23.46 11.70
C ALA A 107 -13.42 -24.62 12.71
N LYS A 108 -13.67 -24.29 13.98
CA LYS A 108 -13.91 -25.28 15.03
C LYS A 108 -15.07 -26.21 14.71
N ARG A 109 -16.19 -25.66 14.24
CA ARG A 109 -17.40 -26.42 13.91
C ARG A 109 -17.20 -27.31 12.68
N GLN A 110 -16.56 -26.78 11.62
CA GLN A 110 -16.37 -27.53 10.35
C GLN A 110 -15.25 -28.57 10.44
N GLY A 111 -14.18 -28.26 11.17
CA GLY A 111 -13.01 -29.12 11.27
C GLY A 111 -13.03 -30.10 12.45
N ASN A 112 -14.10 -30.13 13.27
CA ASN A 112 -14.12 -30.90 14.53
C ASN A 112 -12.87 -30.65 15.39
N LEU A 113 -12.34 -29.41 15.35
CA LEU A 113 -11.11 -29.06 16.02
C LEU A 113 -11.37 -28.85 17.51
N SER A 114 -10.56 -29.51 18.37
CA SER A 114 -10.56 -29.26 19.81
C SER A 114 -9.76 -27.99 20.15
N LEU A 115 -10.26 -26.83 19.71
CA LEU A 115 -9.66 -25.54 20.06
C LEU A 115 -10.35 -24.99 21.31
N PRO A 116 -9.57 -24.63 22.36
CA PRO A 116 -10.11 -23.88 23.50
C PRO A 116 -10.37 -22.44 23.05
N LEU A 117 -11.56 -22.20 22.46
CA LEU A 117 -11.95 -20.91 21.98
C LEU A 117 -12.31 -20.03 23.18
N ASN A 118 -11.33 -19.28 23.67
CA ASN A 118 -11.48 -18.27 24.72
C ASN A 118 -11.08 -16.90 24.18
N ARG A 119 -11.41 -15.86 24.92
CA ARG A 119 -11.09 -14.47 24.56
C ARG A 119 -9.60 -14.25 24.33
N GLU A 120 -8.76 -14.84 25.17
CA GLU A 120 -7.31 -14.71 25.09
C GLU A 120 -6.74 -15.25 23.75
N LEU A 121 -7.20 -16.42 23.30
CA LEU A 121 -6.80 -16.99 22.01
C LEU A 121 -7.24 -16.10 20.86
N VAL A 122 -8.48 -15.60 20.88
CA VAL A 122 -9.01 -14.72 19.83
C VAL A 122 -8.20 -13.44 19.76
N GLU A 123 -7.90 -12.80 20.89
CA GLU A 123 -7.08 -11.58 20.96
C GLU A 123 -5.65 -11.85 20.48
N LYS A 124 -5.04 -12.98 20.87
CA LYS A 124 -3.70 -13.37 20.42
C LYS A 124 -3.64 -13.55 18.91
N VAL A 125 -4.57 -14.29 18.31
CA VAL A 125 -4.62 -14.50 16.86
C VAL A 125 -4.87 -13.18 16.13
N THR A 126 -5.76 -12.33 16.65
CA THR A 126 -6.04 -11.02 16.08
C THR A 126 -4.78 -10.14 16.06
N ASN A 127 -4.07 -10.09 17.17
CA ASN A 127 -2.85 -9.27 17.29
C ASN A 127 -1.74 -9.80 16.39
N GLU A 128 -1.49 -11.10 16.38
CA GLU A 128 -0.48 -11.73 15.55
C GLU A 128 -0.75 -11.48 14.04
N TYR A 129 -2.01 -11.61 13.62
CA TYR A 129 -2.39 -11.26 12.26
C TYR A 129 -2.14 -9.78 11.95
N ASN A 130 -2.58 -8.87 12.82
CA ASN A 130 -2.44 -7.43 12.59
C ASN A 130 -0.97 -6.99 12.64
N GLU A 131 -0.16 -7.57 13.53
CA GLU A 131 1.29 -7.32 13.58
C GLU A 131 2.00 -7.81 12.30
N SER A 132 1.53 -8.89 11.69
CA SER A 132 2.09 -9.38 10.42
C SER A 132 1.94 -8.43 9.23
N LEU A 133 1.11 -7.41 9.36
CA LEU A 133 0.94 -6.34 8.35
C LEU A 133 2.06 -5.30 8.40
N LEU A 134 2.78 -5.24 9.53
CA LEU A 134 3.83 -4.24 9.76
C LEU A 134 5.17 -4.78 9.28
N TYR A 135 5.95 -3.91 8.67
CA TYR A 135 7.31 -4.27 8.25
C TYR A 135 8.26 -3.08 8.39
N SER A 136 9.55 -3.36 8.35
CA SER A 136 10.58 -2.36 8.56
C SER A 136 10.54 -1.25 7.51
N PRO A 137 10.71 0.01 7.91
CA PRO A 137 10.91 1.12 6.97
C PRO A 137 12.09 0.94 6.02
N GLU A 138 13.07 0.13 6.38
CA GLU A 138 14.28 -0.16 5.59
C GLU A 138 14.06 -1.23 4.51
N GLU A 139 12.97 -2.00 4.62
CA GLU A 139 12.66 -3.05 3.63
C GLU A 139 12.40 -2.44 2.26
N PRO A 140 13.14 -2.85 1.21
CA PRO A 140 12.97 -2.32 -0.14
C PRO A 140 11.79 -3.00 -0.86
N LYS A 141 10.62 -3.01 -0.21
CA LYS A 141 9.40 -3.64 -0.72
C LYS A 141 8.23 -2.69 -0.61
N ILE A 142 7.33 -2.81 -1.56
CA ILE A 142 6.01 -2.17 -1.57
C ILE A 142 4.98 -3.23 -1.17
N LEU A 143 4.13 -2.91 -0.22
CA LEU A 143 2.93 -3.70 0.04
C LEU A 143 1.78 -3.07 -0.73
N PHE A 144 1.29 -3.73 -1.78
CA PHE A 144 0.05 -3.30 -2.40
C PHE A 144 -1.17 -4.00 -1.79
N SER A 145 -2.28 -3.29 -1.74
CA SER A 145 -3.56 -3.79 -1.25
C SER A 145 -4.69 -3.29 -2.14
N ILE A 146 -5.44 -4.21 -2.71
CA ILE A 146 -6.67 -3.92 -3.45
C ILE A 146 -7.78 -3.76 -2.43
N ARG A 147 -8.31 -2.54 -2.30
CA ARG A 147 -9.34 -2.22 -1.31
C ARG A 147 -10.70 -2.67 -1.81
N GLU A 148 -11.39 -3.51 -1.01
CA GLU A 148 -12.76 -3.97 -1.31
C GLU A 148 -12.90 -4.51 -2.76
N PRO A 149 -12.13 -5.57 -3.13
CA PRO A 149 -12.15 -6.08 -4.49
C PRO A 149 -13.51 -6.65 -4.86
N ILE A 150 -13.97 -6.33 -6.07
CA ILE A 150 -15.18 -6.91 -6.65
C ILE A 150 -14.76 -8.01 -7.61
N ALA A 151 -14.84 -9.26 -7.14
CA ALA A 151 -14.48 -10.42 -7.93
C ALA A 151 -15.68 -10.93 -8.75
N ASN A 152 -15.44 -11.24 -10.02
CA ASN A 152 -16.39 -11.93 -10.89
C ASN A 152 -15.61 -12.69 -11.99
N ARG A 153 -16.30 -13.20 -13.01
CA ARG A 153 -15.65 -13.96 -14.11
C ARG A 153 -14.65 -13.16 -14.93
N VAL A 154 -14.72 -11.83 -14.90
CA VAL A 154 -13.85 -10.90 -15.68
C VAL A 154 -12.74 -10.34 -14.81
N PHE A 155 -13.07 -10.04 -13.54
CA PHE A 155 -12.14 -9.48 -12.56
C PHE A 155 -11.74 -10.58 -11.58
N SER A 156 -10.53 -11.07 -11.72
CA SER A 156 -9.98 -12.12 -10.87
C SER A 156 -9.04 -11.44 -9.87
N SER A 157 -9.37 -11.48 -8.61
CA SER A 157 -8.45 -11.08 -7.55
C SER A 157 -7.72 -12.31 -7.04
N SER A 158 -6.77 -12.81 -7.80
CA SER A 158 -5.89 -13.91 -7.36
C SER A 158 -5.05 -13.49 -6.14
N ARG A 159 -4.72 -12.20 -6.04
CA ARG A 159 -3.96 -11.61 -4.94
C ARG A 159 -4.55 -10.27 -4.54
N GLN A 160 -5.28 -10.26 -3.43
CA GLN A 160 -5.80 -9.00 -2.88
C GLN A 160 -4.68 -8.14 -2.28
N ARG A 161 -3.62 -8.76 -1.78
CA ARG A 161 -2.49 -8.10 -1.11
C ARG A 161 -1.22 -8.91 -1.33
N CYS A 162 -0.11 -8.24 -1.66
CA CYS A 162 1.19 -8.88 -1.79
C CYS A 162 2.32 -7.87 -1.65
N PHE A 163 3.49 -8.35 -1.25
CA PHE A 163 4.73 -7.62 -1.37
C PHE A 163 5.25 -7.69 -2.80
N SER A 164 5.83 -6.59 -3.26
CA SER A 164 6.43 -6.47 -4.60
C SER A 164 7.59 -5.47 -4.58
N SER A 165 8.43 -5.54 -5.60
CA SER A 165 9.49 -4.55 -5.84
C SER A 165 9.03 -3.43 -6.76
N LYS A 166 8.08 -3.75 -7.66
CA LYS A 166 7.55 -2.83 -8.66
C LYS A 166 6.08 -3.12 -8.92
N VAL A 167 5.28 -2.08 -8.96
CA VAL A 167 3.87 -2.16 -9.34
C VAL A 167 3.59 -1.17 -10.46
N CYS A 168 3.05 -1.67 -11.57
CA CYS A 168 2.56 -0.84 -12.66
C CYS A 168 1.03 -0.87 -12.67
N VAL A 169 0.43 0.31 -12.85
CA VAL A 169 -1.03 0.47 -12.88
C VAL A 169 -1.41 1.22 -14.14
N ARG A 170 -2.42 0.73 -14.85
CA ARG A 170 -3.06 1.42 -15.97
C ARG A 170 -4.49 1.73 -15.60
N SER A 171 -4.85 2.99 -15.61
CA SER A 171 -6.20 3.44 -15.31
C SER A 171 -7.18 3.07 -16.41
N ARG A 172 -8.39 2.72 -15.97
CA ARG A 172 -9.61 2.55 -16.77
C ARG A 172 -10.77 3.30 -16.12
N CYS A 173 -10.41 4.28 -15.29
CA CYS A 173 -11.35 5.09 -14.52
C CYS A 173 -11.78 6.31 -15.31
N TRP A 174 -12.98 6.79 -15.02
CA TRP A 174 -13.51 8.00 -15.64
C TRP A 174 -12.94 9.28 -15.02
N ASP A 175 -12.89 9.35 -13.69
CA ASP A 175 -12.49 10.53 -12.93
C ASP A 175 -11.72 10.07 -11.68
N ALA A 176 -10.48 9.65 -11.90
CA ALA A 176 -9.62 9.11 -10.84
C ALA A 176 -8.45 10.01 -10.51
N CYS A 177 -7.98 9.85 -9.29
CA CYS A 177 -6.77 10.48 -8.79
C CYS A 177 -5.76 9.43 -8.33
N MET A 178 -4.49 9.77 -8.48
CA MET A 178 -3.37 9.17 -7.78
C MET A 178 -2.94 10.14 -6.69
N VAL A 179 -3.04 9.74 -5.44
CA VAL A 179 -2.76 10.57 -4.26
C VAL A 179 -1.50 10.05 -3.57
N VAL A 180 -0.57 10.96 -3.32
CA VAL A 180 0.72 10.68 -2.66
C VAL A 180 0.68 11.26 -1.25
N ASP A 181 0.88 10.40 -0.25
CA ASP A 181 0.90 10.74 1.19
C ASP A 181 -0.30 11.62 1.63
N GLY A 182 -1.47 11.43 1.01
CA GLY A 182 -2.68 12.17 1.31
C GLY A 182 -2.66 13.67 0.97
N GLY A 183 -1.51 14.24 0.62
CA GLY A 183 -1.33 15.67 0.44
C GLY A 183 -1.25 16.14 -1.00
N THR A 184 -0.77 15.31 -1.91
CA THR A 184 -0.59 15.68 -3.32
C THR A 184 -1.36 14.74 -4.22
N SER A 185 -2.19 15.29 -5.10
CA SER A 185 -3.00 14.51 -6.04
C SER A 185 -2.62 14.80 -7.49
N PHE A 186 -2.70 13.77 -8.31
CA PHE A 186 -2.50 13.82 -9.76
C PHE A 186 -3.71 13.19 -10.44
N GLU A 187 -4.16 13.78 -11.52
CA GLU A 187 -5.20 13.18 -12.37
C GLU A 187 -4.71 11.81 -12.90
N PHE A 188 -5.58 10.79 -12.80
CA PHE A 188 -5.24 9.43 -13.20
C PHE A 188 -6.39 8.75 -13.95
N ASN A 189 -6.87 9.40 -15.00
CA ASN A 189 -8.01 8.97 -15.82
C ASN A 189 -7.63 7.85 -16.80
N ASP A 190 -8.61 7.38 -17.57
CA ASP A 190 -8.44 6.28 -18.51
C ASP A 190 -7.24 6.47 -19.44
N GLY A 191 -6.42 5.45 -19.55
CA GLY A 191 -5.19 5.43 -20.35
C GLY A 191 -3.95 5.95 -19.62
N ALA A 192 -4.08 6.58 -18.45
CA ALA A 192 -2.91 6.92 -17.63
C ALA A 192 -2.22 5.65 -17.11
N ILE A 193 -0.89 5.67 -17.09
CA ILE A 193 -0.07 4.57 -16.60
C ILE A 193 0.89 5.13 -15.55
N ALA A 194 0.99 4.46 -14.42
CA ALA A 194 1.99 4.75 -13.39
C ALA A 194 2.79 3.51 -13.05
N SER A 195 4.10 3.68 -12.87
CA SER A 195 5.01 2.68 -12.31
C SER A 195 5.52 3.16 -10.97
N MET A 196 5.29 2.39 -9.93
CA MET A 196 5.73 2.63 -8.56
C MET A 196 6.81 1.62 -8.21
N MET A 197 7.94 2.11 -7.70
CA MET A 197 9.08 1.29 -7.30
C MET A 197 9.86 1.95 -6.18
N ILE A 198 10.70 1.18 -5.51
CA ILE A 198 11.64 1.69 -4.51
C ILE A 198 13.04 1.67 -5.11
N ASN A 199 13.63 2.84 -5.23
CA ASN A 199 15.00 2.98 -5.68
C ASN A 199 15.92 3.27 -4.49
N LYS A 200 17.12 2.72 -4.54
CA LYS A 200 18.12 2.91 -3.48
C LYS A 200 18.56 4.38 -3.35
N GLU A 201 18.52 5.12 -4.47
CA GLU A 201 18.95 6.52 -4.52
C GLU A 201 17.94 7.49 -3.87
N ASP A 202 16.69 7.05 -3.70
CA ASP A 202 15.59 7.86 -3.14
C ASP A 202 15.40 7.66 -1.62
N GLU A 203 16.40 7.12 -0.92
CA GLU A 203 16.30 6.85 0.53
C GLU A 203 16.24 8.14 1.36
N LEU A 204 15.28 8.19 2.28
CA LEU A 204 15.23 9.23 3.30
C LEU A 204 16.01 8.78 4.54
N ARG A 205 16.98 9.58 4.98
CA ARG A 205 17.73 9.33 6.20
C ARG A 205 17.11 10.09 7.37
N THR A 206 16.83 9.40 8.45
CA THR A 206 16.29 9.98 9.68
C THR A 206 17.22 9.70 10.84
N VAL A 207 17.27 10.60 11.81
CA VAL A 207 18.02 10.43 13.06
C VAL A 207 17.10 9.75 14.07
N LEU A 208 17.55 8.65 14.66
CA LEU A 208 16.90 8.06 15.81
C LEU A 208 17.37 8.80 17.05
N LEU A 209 16.44 9.35 17.81
CA LEU A 209 16.69 9.89 19.14
C LEU A 209 16.59 8.71 20.11
N GLU A 210 17.67 8.44 20.85
CA GLU A 210 17.62 7.51 21.98
C GLU A 210 16.67 8.10 23.03
N GLN A 211 15.69 7.30 23.47
CA GLN A 211 14.76 7.66 24.55
C GLN A 211 15.37 7.38 25.91
#